data_00c3e27d141664cc53f7d470e1fb2cba
#
_entry.id   00c3e27d141664cc53f7d470e1fb2cba
#
_cell.length_a   1.000
_cell.length_b   1.000
_cell.length_c   1.000
_cell.angle_alpha   90.00
_cell.angle_beta   90.00
_cell.angle_gamma   90.00
#
_symmetry.space_group_name_H-M   'P 1'
#
loop_
_entity.id
_entity.type
_entity.pdbx_description
1 polymer ?
#
loop_
_entity_poly.entity_id
_entity_poly.type
_entity_poly.pdbx_seq_one_letter_code
_entity_poly.pdbx_strand_id
1 'polypeptide(L)'
;MIPYILLMLMIVVYFFSLGKIFEKNGRQTWEGYVPVYNIYVWLKIIKKPWWWIFFFPIPFVNLIVAIGCNVETARLFGKYSVKDTLLMILLPWYYMPYLAFDSKNVVVEPTDWSKVKDREERTWHDQITLFFIAPFVGHGLYFIFRL
;
A
#
# COMPACT_ATOMS: atom_id res chain seq x y z
N MET A 1 -24.91 -12.24 15.27
CA MET A 1 -24.02 -13.22 14.63
C MET A 1 -23.70 -12.87 13.18
N ILE A 2 -24.69 -12.59 12.34
CA ILE A 2 -24.49 -12.24 10.91
C ILE A 2 -23.46 -11.10 10.68
N PRO A 3 -23.48 -9.95 11.41
CA PRO A 3 -22.53 -8.88 11.16
C PRO A 3 -21.07 -9.26 11.44
N TYR A 4 -20.81 -10.11 12.43
CA TYR A 4 -19.46 -10.59 12.72
C TYR A 4 -18.92 -11.53 11.63
N ILE A 5 -19.79 -12.37 11.07
CA ILE A 5 -19.44 -13.27 9.97
C ILE A 5 -19.08 -12.44 8.72
N LEU A 6 -19.87 -11.42 8.40
CA LEU A 6 -19.59 -10.51 7.29
C LEU A 6 -18.26 -9.76 7.50
N LEU A 7 -18.00 -9.27 8.70
CA LEU A 7 -16.75 -8.58 9.02
C LEU A 7 -15.55 -9.53 8.85
N MET A 8 -15.63 -10.75 9.38
CA MET A 8 -14.59 -11.76 9.20
C MET A 8 -14.35 -12.10 7.73
N LEU A 9 -15.43 -12.25 6.95
CA LEU A 9 -15.32 -12.50 5.51
C LEU A 9 -14.60 -11.35 4.79
N MET A 10 -14.95 -10.12 5.12
CA MET A 10 -14.29 -8.93 4.55
C MET A 10 -12.80 -8.89 4.88
N ILE A 11 -12.41 -9.21 6.10
CA ILE A 11 -11.01 -9.30 6.52
C ILE A 11 -10.28 -10.38 5.71
N VAL A 12 -10.86 -11.57 5.61
CA VAL A 12 -10.28 -12.69 4.84
C VAL A 12 -10.08 -12.29 3.38
N VAL A 13 -11.10 -11.72 2.75
CA VAL A 13 -11.03 -11.28 1.34
C VAL A 13 -9.97 -10.19 1.16
N TYR A 14 -9.82 -9.28 2.11
CA TYR A 14 -8.79 -8.25 2.08
C TYR A 14 -7.38 -8.85 2.10
N PHE A 15 -7.09 -9.78 3.02
CA PHE A 15 -5.78 -10.45 3.08
C PHE A 15 -5.50 -11.31 1.84
N PHE A 16 -6.53 -11.98 1.31
CA PHE A 16 -6.42 -12.71 0.05
C PHE A 16 -6.04 -11.79 -1.11
N SER A 17 -6.63 -10.60 -1.13
CA SER A 17 -6.32 -9.58 -2.14
C SER A 17 -4.89 -9.08 -2.03
N LEU A 18 -4.36 -8.89 -0.82
CA LEU A 18 -2.95 -8.55 -0.60
C LEU A 18 -2.01 -9.61 -1.17
N GLY A 19 -2.27 -10.88 -0.92
CA GLY A 19 -1.48 -11.98 -1.49
C GLY A 19 -1.44 -11.95 -3.02
N LYS A 20 -2.60 -11.69 -3.66
CA LYS A 20 -2.67 -11.55 -5.12
C LYS A 20 -1.96 -10.30 -5.66
N ILE A 21 -2.02 -9.19 -4.95
CA ILE A 21 -1.28 -7.98 -5.29
C ILE A 21 0.23 -8.23 -5.20
N PHE A 22 0.68 -8.98 -4.19
CA PHE A 22 2.10 -9.37 -4.05
C PHE A 22 2.54 -10.24 -5.23
N GLU A 23 1.73 -11.21 -5.63
CA GLU A 23 1.98 -12.05 -6.80
C GLU A 23 2.12 -11.22 -8.08
N LYS A 24 1.25 -10.24 -8.31
CA LYS A 24 1.34 -9.30 -9.44
C LYS A 24 2.62 -8.44 -9.42
N ASN A 25 3.25 -8.29 -8.27
CA ASN A 25 4.52 -7.58 -8.08
C ASN A 25 5.74 -8.52 -8.02
N GLY A 26 5.61 -9.77 -8.45
CA GLY A 26 6.71 -10.74 -8.49
C GLY A 26 7.11 -11.32 -7.13
N ARG A 27 6.19 -11.28 -6.16
CA ARG A 27 6.37 -11.90 -4.83
C ARG A 27 5.48 -13.14 -4.71
N GLN A 28 5.71 -13.93 -3.66
CA GLN A 28 4.91 -15.11 -3.41
C GLN A 28 3.61 -14.77 -2.69
N THR A 29 2.51 -15.41 -3.07
CA THR A 29 1.18 -15.14 -2.53
C THR A 29 1.10 -15.33 -1.01
N TRP A 30 1.80 -16.35 -0.48
CA TRP A 30 1.78 -16.65 0.97
C TRP A 30 2.35 -15.52 1.85
N GLU A 31 3.23 -14.67 1.30
CA GLU A 31 3.81 -13.53 2.02
C GLU A 31 2.73 -12.52 2.46
N GLY A 32 1.61 -12.48 1.75
CA GLY A 32 0.45 -11.67 2.11
C GLY A 32 -0.30 -12.16 3.37
N TYR A 33 -0.07 -13.40 3.77
CA TYR A 33 -0.82 -14.03 4.87
C TYR A 33 -0.04 -14.08 6.19
N VAL A 34 1.26 -13.85 6.15
CA VAL A 34 2.12 -13.85 7.35
C VAL A 34 2.03 -12.49 8.05
N PRO A 35 1.46 -12.42 9.27
CA PRO A 35 1.36 -11.16 10.02
C PRO A 35 2.72 -10.50 10.18
N VAL A 36 2.76 -9.17 10.22
CA VAL A 36 3.97 -8.33 10.31
C VAL A 36 4.82 -8.40 9.04
N TYR A 37 5.13 -9.60 8.53
CA TYR A 37 5.91 -9.77 7.31
C TYR A 37 5.16 -9.25 6.07
N ASN A 38 3.85 -9.43 6.03
CA ASN A 38 3.03 -8.87 4.96
C ASN A 38 3.11 -7.34 4.91
N ILE A 39 3.15 -6.68 6.07
CA ILE A 39 3.31 -5.21 6.16
C ILE A 39 4.68 -4.81 5.61
N TYR A 40 5.73 -5.52 5.99
CA TYR A 40 7.09 -5.29 5.48
C TYR A 40 7.15 -5.40 3.95
N VAL A 41 6.64 -6.50 3.40
CA VAL A 41 6.62 -6.73 1.95
C VAL A 41 5.76 -5.68 1.24
N TRP A 42 4.60 -5.35 1.81
CA TRP A 42 3.71 -4.32 1.29
C TRP A 42 4.39 -2.96 1.21
N LEU A 43 5.05 -2.52 2.28
CA LEU A 43 5.82 -1.27 2.29
C LEU A 43 6.90 -1.26 1.21
N LYS A 44 7.58 -2.38 0.98
CA LYS A 44 8.56 -2.50 -0.10
C LYS A 44 7.91 -2.35 -1.48
N ILE A 45 6.78 -2.98 -1.71
CA ILE A 45 6.03 -2.89 -2.97
C ILE A 45 5.61 -1.44 -3.26
N ILE A 46 5.06 -0.74 -2.27
CA ILE A 46 4.66 0.67 -2.42
C ILE A 46 5.82 1.66 -2.29
N LYS A 47 7.06 1.17 -2.28
CA LYS A 47 8.30 1.97 -2.22
C LYS A 47 8.38 2.87 -0.97
N LYS A 48 7.81 2.43 0.15
CA LYS A 48 7.90 3.13 1.45
C LYS A 48 9.00 2.53 2.32
N PRO A 49 9.56 3.30 3.26
CA PRO A 49 10.62 2.81 4.15
C PRO A 49 10.07 1.76 5.12
N TRP A 50 10.88 0.76 5.44
CA TRP A 50 10.50 -0.37 6.29
C TRP A 50 10.11 0.03 7.72
N TRP A 51 10.68 1.10 8.26
CA TRP A 51 10.40 1.55 9.62
C TRP A 51 8.97 2.08 9.81
N TRP A 52 8.19 2.28 8.74
CA TRP A 52 6.76 2.57 8.83
C TRP A 52 5.98 1.47 9.54
N ILE A 53 6.54 0.26 9.63
CA ILE A 53 5.93 -0.86 10.38
C ILE A 53 5.67 -0.50 11.85
N PHE A 54 6.50 0.36 12.45
CA PHE A 54 6.34 0.81 13.83
C PHE A 54 5.12 1.73 14.05
N PHE A 55 4.55 2.27 13.00
CA PHE A 55 3.34 3.09 13.10
C PHE A 55 2.05 2.27 13.11
N PHE A 56 2.10 1.03 12.65
CA PHE A 56 0.92 0.17 12.63
C PHE A 56 0.36 -0.17 14.04
N PRO A 57 1.17 -0.33 15.09
CA PRO A 57 0.66 -0.54 16.44
C PRO A 57 0.07 0.71 17.10
N ILE A 58 0.34 1.92 16.56
CA ILE A 58 -0.11 3.19 17.17
C ILE A 58 -1.51 3.52 16.67
N PRO A 59 -2.54 3.52 17.53
CA PRO A 59 -3.89 3.90 17.13
C PRO A 59 -3.89 5.34 16.58
N PHE A 60 -4.80 5.67 15.67
CA PHE A 60 -4.89 6.90 14.88
C PHE A 60 -3.77 7.07 13.83
N VAL A 61 -2.50 6.89 14.18
CA VAL A 61 -1.39 6.91 13.21
C VAL A 61 -1.53 5.76 12.23
N ASN A 62 -1.86 4.56 12.73
CA ASN A 62 -2.16 3.39 11.90
C ASN A 62 -3.21 3.70 10.83
N LEU A 63 -4.30 4.37 11.20
CA LEU A 63 -5.36 4.70 10.25
C LEU A 63 -4.85 5.55 9.09
N ILE A 64 -4.06 6.59 9.39
CA ILE A 64 -3.48 7.47 8.37
C ILE A 64 -2.50 6.72 7.48
N VAL A 65 -1.63 5.91 8.09
CA VAL A 65 -0.64 5.11 7.38
C VAL A 65 -1.31 4.06 6.50
N ALA A 66 -2.32 3.36 7.02
CA ALA A 66 -3.07 2.36 6.26
C ALA A 66 -3.80 2.98 5.06
N ILE A 67 -4.44 4.13 5.23
CA ILE A 67 -5.06 4.87 4.12
C ILE A 67 -4.00 5.23 3.07
N GLY A 68 -2.86 5.77 3.50
CA GLY A 68 -1.74 6.09 2.61
C GLY A 68 -1.24 4.88 1.83
N CYS A 69 -1.03 3.75 2.51
CA CYS A 69 -0.60 2.50 1.89
C CYS A 69 -1.62 1.99 0.86
N ASN A 70 -2.91 2.06 1.18
CA ASN A 70 -3.97 1.67 0.27
C ASN A 70 -3.98 2.55 -1.00
N VAL A 71 -3.89 3.87 -0.86
CA VAL A 71 -3.85 4.80 -1.99
C VAL A 71 -2.62 4.57 -2.87
N GLU A 72 -1.45 4.37 -2.27
CA GLU A 72 -0.23 4.04 -3.03
C GLU A 72 -0.36 2.70 -3.75
N THR A 73 -1.06 1.74 -3.17
CA THR A 73 -1.36 0.47 -3.85
C THR A 73 -2.20 0.69 -5.11
N ALA A 74 -3.23 1.56 -5.07
CA ALA A 74 -3.99 1.90 -6.27
C ALA A 74 -3.11 2.53 -7.36
N ARG A 75 -2.15 3.36 -6.98
CA ARG A 75 -1.22 4.01 -7.91
C ARG A 75 -0.28 3.04 -8.60
N LEU A 76 0.10 1.92 -7.96
CA LEU A 76 0.88 0.86 -8.62
C LEU A 76 0.17 0.31 -9.87
N PHE A 77 -1.15 0.36 -9.88
CA PHE A 77 -1.98 -0.06 -11.03
C PHE A 77 -2.33 1.10 -11.97
N GLY A 78 -1.66 2.24 -11.86
CA GLY A 78 -1.92 3.41 -12.71
C GLY A 78 -3.23 4.13 -12.39
N LYS A 79 -3.83 3.90 -11.23
CA LYS A 79 -5.09 4.52 -10.79
C LYS A 79 -4.82 5.84 -10.07
N TYR A 80 -4.74 6.92 -10.83
CA TYR A 80 -4.45 8.27 -10.31
C TYR A 80 -5.70 9.17 -10.22
N SER A 81 -6.87 8.66 -10.62
CA SER A 81 -8.10 9.44 -10.60
C SER A 81 -8.52 9.75 -9.15
N VAL A 82 -9.14 10.92 -8.96
CA VAL A 82 -9.77 11.30 -7.69
C VAL A 82 -10.82 10.26 -7.27
N LYS A 83 -11.57 9.70 -8.21
CA LYS A 83 -12.54 8.63 -7.97
C LYS A 83 -11.88 7.38 -7.39
N ASP A 84 -10.77 6.94 -7.99
CA ASP A 84 -10.04 5.76 -7.53
C ASP A 84 -9.45 5.98 -6.12
N THR A 85 -8.93 7.17 -5.87
CA THR A 85 -8.43 7.57 -4.55
C THR A 85 -9.54 7.55 -3.50
N LEU A 86 -10.70 8.13 -3.80
CA LEU A 86 -11.85 8.14 -2.89
C LEU A 86 -12.37 6.73 -2.64
N LEU A 87 -12.48 5.90 -3.67
CA LEU A 87 -12.90 4.49 -3.52
C LEU A 87 -11.92 3.71 -2.63
N MET A 88 -10.62 3.95 -2.78
CA MET A 88 -9.60 3.29 -1.98
C MET A 88 -9.62 3.74 -0.51
N ILE A 89 -10.00 5.00 -0.24
CA ILE A 89 -10.12 5.54 1.13
C ILE A 89 -11.41 5.06 1.80
N LEU A 90 -12.54 5.12 1.09
CA LEU A 90 -13.86 4.86 1.66
C LEU A 90 -14.22 3.35 1.66
N LEU A 91 -13.77 2.63 0.64
CA LEU A 91 -14.15 1.22 0.40
C LEU A 91 -12.92 0.34 0.08
N PRO A 92 -11.88 0.33 0.94
CA PRO A 92 -10.66 -0.44 0.66
C PRO A 92 -10.93 -1.94 0.53
N TRP A 93 -11.88 -2.49 1.33
CA TRP A 93 -12.29 -3.89 1.29
C TRP A 93 -12.99 -4.32 -0.01
N TYR A 94 -13.51 -3.37 -0.79
CA TYR A 94 -14.09 -3.62 -2.11
C TYR A 94 -13.07 -3.37 -3.22
N TYR A 95 -12.34 -2.25 -3.13
CA TYR A 95 -11.46 -1.81 -4.20
C TYR A 95 -10.16 -2.62 -4.26
N MET A 96 -9.64 -3.11 -3.11
CA MET A 96 -8.49 -4.01 -3.07
C MET A 96 -8.74 -5.33 -3.81
N PRO A 97 -9.84 -6.07 -3.56
CA PRO A 97 -10.20 -7.24 -4.37
C PRO A 97 -10.35 -6.93 -5.85
N TYR A 98 -10.95 -5.81 -6.20
CA TYR A 98 -11.07 -5.38 -7.59
C TYR A 98 -9.70 -5.25 -8.26
N LEU A 99 -8.74 -4.60 -7.61
CA LEU A 99 -7.37 -4.49 -8.15
C LEU A 99 -6.64 -5.83 -8.21
N ALA A 100 -6.88 -6.69 -7.22
CA ALA A 100 -6.21 -7.98 -7.09
C ALA A 100 -6.66 -9.00 -8.14
N PHE A 101 -7.96 -9.13 -8.35
CA PHE A 101 -8.55 -10.22 -9.12
C PHE A 101 -8.87 -9.85 -10.58
N ASP A 102 -9.05 -8.58 -10.90
CA ASP A 102 -9.27 -8.17 -12.29
C ASP A 102 -7.97 -8.31 -13.08
N SER A 103 -8.01 -9.14 -14.12
CA SER A 103 -6.89 -9.39 -15.02
C SER A 103 -6.46 -8.15 -15.83
N LYS A 104 -7.35 -7.17 -15.99
CA LYS A 104 -7.05 -5.90 -16.69
C LYS A 104 -6.17 -4.97 -15.85
N ASN A 105 -6.18 -5.12 -14.54
CA ASN A 105 -5.36 -4.33 -13.64
C ASN A 105 -3.95 -4.94 -13.58
N VAL A 106 -3.05 -4.38 -14.39
CA VAL A 106 -1.64 -4.75 -14.43
C VAL A 106 -0.83 -3.70 -13.65
N VAL A 107 0.20 -4.14 -12.96
CA VAL A 107 1.13 -3.23 -12.27
C VAL A 107 1.90 -2.44 -13.30
N VAL A 108 1.79 -1.11 -13.25
CA VAL A 108 2.45 -0.20 -14.20
C VAL A 108 3.94 -0.09 -13.93
N GLU A 109 4.30 -0.02 -12.66
CA GLU A 109 5.69 0.05 -12.22
C GLU A 109 6.00 -1.09 -11.23
N PRO A 110 6.30 -2.29 -11.73
CA PRO A 110 6.64 -3.40 -10.84
C PRO A 110 7.89 -3.06 -10.02
N THR A 111 7.94 -3.57 -8.80
CA THR A 111 9.07 -3.35 -7.90
C THR A 111 10.30 -4.09 -8.43
N ASP A 112 11.35 -3.34 -8.74
CA ASP A 112 12.68 -3.91 -9.02
C ASP A 112 13.32 -4.34 -7.70
N TRP A 113 13.22 -5.62 -7.41
CA TRP A 113 13.72 -6.21 -6.16
C TRP A 113 15.25 -6.15 -6.04
N SER A 114 15.98 -6.03 -7.16
CA SER A 114 17.45 -5.87 -7.13
C SER A 114 17.86 -4.53 -6.52
N LYS A 115 17.05 -3.49 -6.73
CA LYS A 115 17.29 -2.12 -6.24
C LYS A 115 16.64 -1.82 -4.89
N VAL A 116 15.94 -2.76 -4.29
CA VAL A 116 15.29 -2.52 -2.98
C VAL A 116 16.34 -2.27 -1.90
N LYS A 117 17.47 -2.98 -1.95
CA LYS A 117 18.58 -2.81 -1.01
C LYS A 117 19.16 -1.39 -1.04
N ASP A 118 19.37 -0.84 -2.23
CA ASP A 118 19.95 0.51 -2.40
C ASP A 118 19.04 1.61 -1.85
N ARG A 119 17.72 1.36 -1.82
CA ARG A 119 16.74 2.28 -1.22
C ARG A 119 16.77 2.29 0.31
N GLU A 120 17.21 1.21 0.94
CA GLU A 120 17.34 1.15 2.41
C GLU A 120 18.48 2.02 2.92
N GLU A 121 19.45 2.32 2.08
CA GLU A 121 20.59 3.19 2.39
C GLU A 121 20.28 4.68 2.33
N ARG A 122 19.03 5.08 1.96
CA ARG A 122 18.62 6.48 2.05
C ARG A 122 18.77 6.98 3.48
N THR A 123 19.43 8.11 3.61
CA THR A 123 19.68 8.73 4.90
C THR A 123 18.37 8.98 5.66
N TRP A 124 18.41 8.84 6.98
CA TRP A 124 17.28 9.10 7.88
C TRP A 124 16.63 10.47 7.63
N HIS A 125 17.40 11.47 7.23
CA HIS A 125 16.91 12.81 6.91
C HIS A 125 15.92 12.81 5.76
N ASP A 126 16.19 12.11 4.67
CA ASP A 126 15.30 12.04 3.51
C ASP A 126 13.99 11.33 3.86
N GLN A 127 14.08 10.29 4.68
CA GLN A 127 12.92 9.50 5.09
C GLN A 127 12.01 10.28 6.05
N ILE A 128 12.57 11.00 7.02
CA ILE A 128 11.84 11.85 7.95
C ILE A 128 11.20 13.02 7.22
N THR A 129 11.94 13.66 6.32
CA THR A 129 11.44 14.78 5.51
C THR A 129 10.25 14.34 4.67
N LEU A 130 10.32 13.17 4.02
CA LEU A 130 9.19 12.63 3.25
C LEU A 130 7.98 12.30 4.14
N PHE A 131 8.21 11.85 5.38
CA PHE A 131 7.13 11.55 6.31
C PHE A 131 6.38 12.81 6.79
N PHE A 132 7.13 13.86 7.16
CA PHE A 132 6.54 15.09 7.70
C PHE A 132 6.05 16.04 6.60
N ILE A 133 6.69 16.08 5.46
CA ILE A 133 6.36 17.02 4.38
C ILE A 133 5.28 16.45 3.44
N ALA A 134 5.29 15.15 3.15
CA ALA A 134 4.34 14.55 2.21
C ALA A 134 2.85 14.71 2.58
N PRO A 135 2.44 14.65 3.87
CA PRO A 135 1.07 14.94 4.27
C PRO A 135 0.70 16.42 4.18
N PHE A 136 1.67 17.33 4.43
CA PHE A 136 1.43 18.78 4.50
C PHE A 136 1.57 19.48 3.15
N VAL A 137 2.46 18.97 2.31
CA VAL A 137 2.75 19.56 1.00
C VAL A 137 1.84 18.97 -0.08
N GLY A 138 0.77 18.34 0.32
CA GLY A 138 -0.30 17.89 -0.57
C GLY A 138 0.19 17.43 -1.95
N HIS A 139 -0.41 16.45 -2.51
CA HIS A 139 -0.09 15.85 -3.82
C HIS A 139 0.27 16.79 -4.98
N GLY A 140 0.06 18.11 -4.84
CA GLY A 140 0.41 19.12 -5.83
C GLY A 140 1.91 19.33 -6.06
N LEU A 141 2.73 19.30 -5.01
CA LEU A 141 4.17 19.51 -5.16
C LEU A 141 4.91 18.23 -5.60
N TYR A 142 4.40 17.06 -5.27
CA TYR A 142 4.95 15.81 -5.80
C TYR A 142 4.82 15.72 -7.32
N PHE A 143 3.81 16.38 -7.87
CA PHE A 143 3.59 16.49 -9.31
C PHE A 143 4.56 17.48 -9.97
N ILE A 144 4.94 18.55 -9.28
CA ILE A 144 5.83 19.60 -9.79
C ILE A 144 7.29 19.13 -9.84
N PHE A 145 7.73 18.30 -8.89
CA PHE A 145 9.10 17.77 -8.86
C PHE A 145 9.34 16.52 -9.73
N ARG A 146 8.30 16.02 -10.40
CA ARG A 146 8.41 14.90 -11.36
C ARG A 146 8.33 15.34 -12.83
N LEU A 147 8.19 16.64 -13.09
CA LEU A 147 8.41 17.25 -14.39
C LEU A 147 9.86 17.70 -14.53
#